data_9cf07a69c88e83dde19c847daed77c58
#
_entry.id   9cf07a69c88e83dde19c847daed77c58
#
_cell.length_a   1.000
_cell.length_b   1.000
_cell.length_c   1.000
_cell.angle_alpha   90.00
_cell.angle_beta   90.00
_cell.angle_gamma   90.00
#
_symmetry.space_group_name_H-M   'P 1'
#
loop_
_entity.id
_entity.type
_entity.pdbx_description
1 polymer ?
#
loop_
_entity_poly.entity_id
_entity_poly.type
_entity_poly.pdbx_seq_one_letter_code
_entity_poly.pdbx_strand_id
1 'polypeptide(L)'
;MLIKFLSDGYALHQIVFTRSLTGVLLLMIVIVPLTGGYGALRTQKLGLHLIRALFVVAANLFFYMALADLPLAIVVAIFFIAPFLITIFSVVFLGEAVGKWRWLAVVVGLIGVLLIVRPGTEAFTLTTILPALAALCYAAFHILTRKIGKTETLISLTFYVPLVFLAVTTVIGLTLGQGGFAGGGHPSVEFLLRAWQWPSWADLSIMVFIGVGVTVGGAAISQAYRVAEAALVAPFEYTGLIYATAFGYLLFAEWPDSYEWAGMSLVLISGLVTVWRERVNARPRVAPPNSPR
;
A
#
# COMPACT_ATOMS: atom_id res chain seq x y z
N MET A 1 0.25 11.46 -2.51
CA MET A 1 -0.06 12.86 -2.84
C MET A 1 0.08 13.79 -1.63
N LEU A 2 -0.84 13.83 -0.65
CA LEU A 2 -0.75 14.74 0.50
C LEU A 2 0.53 14.58 1.33
N ILE A 3 1.07 13.37 1.45
CA ILE A 3 2.36 13.12 2.13
C ILE A 3 3.52 13.73 1.34
N LYS A 4 3.49 13.69 0.00
CA LYS A 4 4.48 14.37 -0.84
C LYS A 4 4.42 15.89 -0.65
N PHE A 5 3.21 16.44 -0.54
CA PHE A 5 3.02 17.88 -0.24
C PHE A 5 3.63 18.29 1.11
N LEU A 6 3.56 17.41 2.11
CA LEU A 6 4.11 17.67 3.46
C LEU A 6 5.61 17.31 3.57
N SER A 7 6.21 16.63 2.59
CA SER A 7 7.58 16.12 2.67
C SER A 7 8.64 17.22 2.72
N ASP A 8 8.36 18.41 2.22
CA ASP A 8 9.30 19.53 2.21
C ASP A 8 9.44 20.19 3.60
N GLY A 9 8.38 20.11 4.43
CA GLY A 9 8.34 20.77 5.74
C GLY A 9 8.54 19.82 6.93
N TYR A 10 8.09 18.59 6.84
CA TYR A 10 7.98 17.68 7.98
C TYR A 10 8.74 16.37 7.78
N ALA A 11 9.22 15.80 8.88
CA ALA A 11 9.84 14.48 8.87
C ALA A 11 8.81 13.37 8.54
N LEU A 12 9.22 12.34 7.79
CA LEU A 12 8.37 11.22 7.44
C LEU A 12 7.75 10.56 8.68
N HIS A 13 8.56 10.27 9.68
CA HIS A 13 8.09 9.61 10.92
C HIS A 13 7.11 10.48 11.71
N GLN A 14 7.19 11.81 11.64
CA GLN A 14 6.23 12.73 12.26
C GLN A 14 4.87 12.67 11.55
N ILE A 15 4.84 12.75 10.22
CA ILE A 15 3.61 12.65 9.44
C ILE A 15 2.93 11.30 9.69
N VAL A 16 3.72 10.21 9.67
CA VAL A 16 3.21 8.86 9.88
C VAL A 16 2.75 8.64 11.32
N PHE A 17 3.43 9.24 12.32
CA PHE A 17 3.00 9.23 13.72
C PHE A 17 1.61 9.87 13.87
N THR A 18 1.45 11.12 13.38
CA THR A 18 0.20 11.87 13.52
C THR A 18 -0.97 11.15 12.84
N ARG A 19 -0.80 10.66 11.61
CA ARG A 19 -1.85 9.90 10.92
C ARG A 19 -2.20 8.60 11.65
N SER A 20 -1.20 7.92 12.21
CA SER A 20 -1.42 6.63 12.90
C SER A 20 -2.08 6.82 14.25
N LEU A 21 -1.70 7.87 14.98
CA LEU A 21 -2.37 8.29 16.20
C LEU A 21 -3.85 8.59 15.92
N THR A 22 -4.13 9.37 14.87
CA THR A 22 -5.49 9.65 14.42
C THR A 22 -6.24 8.35 14.11
N GLY A 23 -5.62 7.41 13.41
CA GLY A 23 -6.22 6.11 13.10
C GLY A 23 -6.54 5.28 14.35
N VAL A 24 -5.61 5.20 15.30
CA VAL A 24 -5.84 4.51 16.58
C VAL A 24 -6.97 5.16 17.37
N LEU A 25 -6.98 6.49 17.49
CA LEU A 25 -8.04 7.23 18.19
C LEU A 25 -9.42 7.04 17.51
N LEU A 26 -9.47 7.12 16.18
CA LEU A 26 -10.70 6.89 15.42
C LEU A 26 -11.23 5.46 15.66
N LEU A 27 -10.36 4.47 15.62
CA LEU A 27 -10.73 3.08 15.87
C LEU A 27 -11.22 2.89 17.31
N MET A 28 -10.46 3.37 18.30
CA MET A 28 -10.76 3.14 19.72
C MET A 28 -11.99 3.90 20.20
N ILE A 29 -12.16 5.15 19.75
CA ILE A 29 -13.23 6.02 20.27
C ILE A 29 -14.54 5.87 19.48
N VAL A 30 -14.43 5.58 18.16
CA VAL A 30 -15.61 5.59 17.29
C VAL A 30 -15.95 4.20 16.78
N ILE A 31 -15.02 3.55 16.05
CA ILE A 31 -15.34 2.33 15.29
C ILE A 31 -15.56 1.14 16.22
N VAL A 32 -14.66 0.89 17.15
CA VAL A 32 -14.73 -0.27 18.05
C VAL A 32 -16.01 -0.26 18.91
N PRO A 33 -16.37 0.86 19.58
CA PRO A 33 -17.63 0.91 20.34
C PRO A 33 -18.88 0.67 19.49
N LEU A 34 -18.89 1.15 18.23
CA LEU A 34 -20.04 1.03 17.33
C LEU A 34 -20.17 -0.33 16.65
N THR A 35 -19.09 -1.13 16.58
CA THR A 35 -19.06 -2.33 15.71
C THR A 35 -18.88 -3.65 16.45
N GLY A 36 -18.92 -3.69 17.77
CA GLY A 36 -18.84 -4.95 18.52
C GLY A 36 -18.05 -4.87 19.82
N GLY A 37 -17.62 -3.66 20.19
CA GLY A 37 -16.91 -3.40 21.44
C GLY A 37 -15.45 -3.93 21.45
N TYR A 38 -14.77 -3.68 22.53
CA TYR A 38 -13.31 -3.97 22.68
C TYR A 38 -12.95 -5.47 22.65
N GLY A 39 -13.94 -6.35 22.84
CA GLY A 39 -13.75 -7.80 22.68
C GLY A 39 -13.31 -8.20 21.28
N ALA A 40 -13.71 -7.44 20.24
CA ALA A 40 -13.34 -7.68 18.85
C ALA A 40 -11.85 -7.42 18.54
N LEU A 41 -11.13 -6.76 19.45
CA LEU A 41 -9.67 -6.55 19.36
C LEU A 41 -8.86 -7.76 19.80
N ARG A 42 -9.47 -8.71 20.51
CA ARG A 42 -8.75 -9.88 21.01
C ARG A 42 -8.33 -10.78 19.85
N THR A 43 -7.07 -11.22 19.88
CA THR A 43 -6.50 -12.14 18.92
C THR A 43 -5.65 -13.20 19.62
N GLN A 44 -5.64 -14.40 19.11
CA GLN A 44 -4.69 -15.45 19.49
C GLN A 44 -3.46 -15.48 18.55
N LYS A 45 -3.42 -14.63 17.53
CA LYS A 45 -2.38 -14.61 16.49
C LYS A 45 -1.59 -13.30 16.49
N LEU A 46 -1.33 -12.73 17.68
CA LEU A 46 -0.65 -11.44 17.83
C LEU A 46 0.65 -11.38 17.03
N GLY A 47 1.48 -12.43 17.06
CA GLY A 47 2.74 -12.48 16.32
C GLY A 47 2.54 -12.30 14.80
N LEU A 48 1.49 -12.90 14.22
CA LEU A 48 1.18 -12.74 12.80
C LEU A 48 0.65 -11.33 12.49
N HIS A 49 -0.12 -10.72 13.39
CA HIS A 49 -0.53 -9.32 13.26
C HIS A 49 0.68 -8.37 13.28
N LEU A 50 1.65 -8.60 14.17
CA LEU A 50 2.86 -7.79 14.28
C LEU A 50 3.73 -7.94 13.01
N ILE A 51 4.01 -9.18 12.57
CA ILE A 51 4.78 -9.44 11.35
C ILE A 51 4.10 -8.79 10.13
N ARG A 52 2.79 -8.96 9.98
CA ARG A 52 2.01 -8.36 8.90
C ARG A 52 2.10 -6.83 8.94
N ALA A 53 1.95 -6.24 10.12
CA ALA A 53 2.03 -4.80 10.29
C ALA A 53 3.44 -4.26 10.01
N LEU A 54 4.51 -4.98 10.39
CA LEU A 54 5.88 -4.60 10.04
C LEU A 54 6.12 -4.63 8.54
N PHE A 55 5.55 -5.57 7.78
CA PHE A 55 5.64 -5.56 6.33
C PHE A 55 5.02 -4.30 5.72
N VAL A 56 3.85 -3.86 6.16
CA VAL A 56 3.25 -2.64 5.62
C VAL A 56 3.94 -1.38 6.13
N VAL A 57 4.55 -1.40 7.31
CA VAL A 57 5.42 -0.32 7.79
C VAL A 57 6.63 -0.18 6.87
N ALA A 58 7.33 -1.28 6.58
CA ALA A 58 8.47 -1.30 5.67
C ALA A 58 8.06 -0.85 4.24
N ALA A 59 6.91 -1.35 3.74
CA ALA A 59 6.38 -0.93 2.45
C ALA A 59 6.16 0.58 2.37
N ASN A 60 5.53 1.17 3.39
CA ASN A 60 5.30 2.60 3.44
C ASN A 60 6.60 3.40 3.56
N LEU A 61 7.56 2.92 4.37
CA LEU A 61 8.87 3.57 4.51
C LEU A 61 9.56 3.67 3.15
N PHE A 62 9.73 2.55 2.45
CA PHE A 62 10.36 2.52 1.12
C PHE A 62 9.59 3.37 0.10
N PHE A 63 8.27 3.28 0.09
CA PHE A 63 7.44 4.05 -0.82
C PHE A 63 7.57 5.56 -0.62
N TYR A 64 7.52 6.03 0.63
CA TYR A 64 7.59 7.46 0.93
C TYR A 64 9.01 8.01 0.80
N MET A 65 10.03 7.23 1.08
CA MET A 65 11.41 7.61 0.78
C MET A 65 11.61 7.83 -0.73
N ALA A 66 11.02 6.97 -1.56
CA ALA A 66 11.05 7.15 -3.01
C ALA A 66 10.32 8.42 -3.46
N LEU A 67 9.18 8.77 -2.83
CA LEU A 67 8.41 9.97 -3.17
C LEU A 67 9.15 11.29 -2.90
N ALA A 68 10.13 11.28 -2.00
CA ALA A 68 10.96 12.47 -1.73
C ALA A 68 11.95 12.78 -2.86
N ASP A 69 12.25 11.81 -3.72
CA ASP A 69 13.30 11.92 -4.75
C ASP A 69 12.74 11.75 -6.18
N LEU A 70 11.66 10.98 -6.32
CA LEU A 70 11.10 10.62 -7.63
C LEU A 70 9.71 11.25 -7.85
N PRO A 71 9.32 11.48 -9.11
CA PRO A 71 7.95 11.88 -9.48
C PRO A 71 6.90 10.89 -8.96
N LEU A 72 5.74 11.43 -8.55
CA LEU A 72 4.65 10.62 -8.00
C LEU A 72 4.20 9.51 -8.94
N ALA A 73 4.04 9.82 -10.23
CA ALA A 73 3.59 8.87 -11.24
C ALA A 73 4.57 7.70 -11.38
N ILE A 74 5.88 7.96 -11.37
CA ILE A 74 6.93 6.93 -11.50
C ILE A 74 6.93 6.01 -10.27
N VAL A 75 6.91 6.57 -9.06
CA VAL A 75 6.88 5.78 -7.81
C VAL A 75 5.67 4.85 -7.78
N VAL A 76 4.49 5.37 -8.12
CA VAL A 76 3.27 4.59 -8.15
C VAL A 76 3.32 3.55 -9.27
N ALA A 77 3.81 3.88 -10.45
CA ALA A 77 3.91 2.95 -11.57
C ALA A 77 4.85 1.75 -11.27
N ILE A 78 6.00 2.00 -10.65
CA ILE A 78 6.91 0.92 -10.21
C ILE A 78 6.26 0.11 -9.08
N PHE A 79 5.61 0.76 -8.12
CA PHE A 79 4.91 0.09 -7.04
C PHE A 79 3.82 -0.87 -7.54
N PHE A 80 3.24 -0.63 -8.72
CA PHE A 80 2.26 -1.52 -9.34
C PHE A 80 2.80 -2.86 -9.83
N ILE A 81 4.06 -3.20 -9.55
CA ILE A 81 4.51 -4.59 -9.50
C ILE A 81 3.81 -5.37 -8.37
N ALA A 82 3.24 -4.71 -7.35
CA ALA A 82 2.61 -5.34 -6.20
C ALA A 82 1.47 -6.31 -6.56
N PRO A 83 0.48 -5.98 -7.41
CA PRO A 83 -0.57 -6.93 -7.79
C PRO A 83 -0.03 -8.20 -8.46
N PHE A 84 1.07 -8.11 -9.19
CA PHE A 84 1.73 -9.27 -9.79
C PHE A 84 2.38 -10.14 -8.72
N LEU A 85 3.10 -9.51 -7.77
CA LEU A 85 3.70 -10.20 -6.62
C LEU A 85 2.62 -10.82 -5.74
N ILE A 86 1.49 -10.16 -5.50
CA ILE A 86 0.35 -10.71 -4.77
C ILE A 86 -0.18 -11.96 -5.49
N THR A 87 -0.30 -11.92 -6.82
CA THR A 87 -0.73 -13.09 -7.61
C THR A 87 0.26 -14.25 -7.48
N ILE A 88 1.56 -14.00 -7.62
CA ILE A 88 2.60 -15.03 -7.45
C ILE A 88 2.55 -15.60 -6.04
N PHE A 89 2.51 -14.75 -5.02
CA PHE A 89 2.48 -15.16 -3.62
C PHE A 89 1.19 -15.89 -3.25
N SER A 90 0.04 -15.55 -3.86
CA SER A 90 -1.21 -16.27 -3.62
C SER A 90 -1.12 -17.73 -4.09
N VAL A 91 -0.46 -17.98 -5.22
CA VAL A 91 -0.20 -19.35 -5.68
C VAL A 91 0.76 -20.08 -4.75
N VAL A 92 1.91 -19.44 -4.41
CA VAL A 92 2.98 -20.09 -3.66
C VAL A 92 2.59 -20.34 -2.20
N PHE A 93 1.98 -19.35 -1.52
CA PHE A 93 1.73 -19.40 -0.08
C PHE A 93 0.30 -19.75 0.32
N LEU A 94 -0.68 -19.53 -0.58
CA LEU A 94 -2.09 -19.81 -0.29
C LEU A 94 -2.64 -20.98 -1.11
N GLY A 95 -1.91 -21.44 -2.14
CA GLY A 95 -2.36 -22.49 -3.03
C GLY A 95 -3.55 -22.08 -3.92
N GLU A 96 -3.73 -20.76 -4.17
CA GLU A 96 -4.79 -20.27 -5.04
C GLU A 96 -4.51 -20.68 -6.50
N ALA A 97 -5.53 -21.18 -7.20
CA ALA A 97 -5.38 -21.57 -8.60
C ALA A 97 -5.47 -20.35 -9.52
N VAL A 98 -4.40 -20.08 -10.25
CA VAL A 98 -4.30 -18.93 -11.15
C VAL A 98 -4.30 -19.41 -12.60
N GLY A 99 -5.29 -18.94 -13.39
CA GLY A 99 -5.42 -19.28 -14.81
C GLY A 99 -4.34 -18.64 -15.68
N LYS A 100 -4.11 -19.22 -16.88
CA LYS A 100 -3.08 -18.77 -17.83
C LYS A 100 -3.17 -17.29 -18.23
N TRP A 101 -4.36 -16.71 -18.22
CA TRP A 101 -4.56 -15.30 -18.55
C TRP A 101 -4.02 -14.35 -17.47
N ARG A 102 -4.12 -14.74 -16.19
CA ARG A 102 -3.49 -13.97 -15.09
C ARG A 102 -1.97 -14.02 -15.20
N TRP A 103 -1.40 -15.19 -15.55
CA TRP A 103 0.05 -15.31 -15.78
C TRP A 103 0.52 -14.45 -16.95
N LEU A 104 -0.24 -14.41 -18.05
CA LEU A 104 0.05 -13.52 -19.17
C LEU A 104 0.01 -12.05 -18.73
N ALA A 105 -0.99 -11.66 -17.95
CA ALA A 105 -1.09 -10.30 -17.41
C ALA A 105 0.09 -9.96 -16.49
N VAL A 106 0.54 -10.90 -15.65
CA VAL A 106 1.76 -10.73 -14.83
C VAL A 106 2.96 -10.41 -15.70
N VAL A 107 3.19 -11.18 -16.78
CA VAL A 107 4.33 -10.96 -17.69
C VAL A 107 4.23 -9.61 -18.40
N VAL A 108 3.06 -9.27 -18.96
CA VAL A 108 2.85 -8.00 -19.67
C VAL A 108 3.01 -6.81 -18.72
N GLY A 109 2.49 -6.90 -17.50
CA GLY A 109 2.65 -5.84 -16.52
C GLY A 109 4.09 -5.67 -16.04
N LEU A 110 4.85 -6.76 -15.86
CA LEU A 110 6.27 -6.68 -15.55
C LEU A 110 7.07 -6.01 -16.69
N ILE A 111 6.76 -6.30 -17.95
CA ILE A 111 7.34 -5.59 -19.09
C ILE A 111 7.02 -4.09 -19.01
N GLY A 112 5.78 -3.72 -18.67
CA GLY A 112 5.39 -2.33 -18.46
C GLY A 112 6.23 -1.65 -17.38
N VAL A 113 6.45 -2.29 -16.23
CA VAL A 113 7.31 -1.75 -15.17
C VAL A 113 8.77 -1.62 -15.63
N LEU A 114 9.31 -2.59 -16.37
CA LEU A 114 10.67 -2.51 -16.91
C LEU A 114 10.85 -1.35 -17.89
N LEU A 115 9.83 -1.02 -18.70
CA LEU A 115 9.84 0.15 -19.57
C LEU A 115 9.89 1.47 -18.79
N ILE A 116 9.27 1.53 -17.61
CA ILE A 116 9.30 2.70 -16.73
C ILE A 116 10.65 2.83 -16.03
N VAL A 117 11.15 1.72 -15.46
CA VAL A 117 12.38 1.69 -14.66
C VAL A 117 13.63 1.90 -15.52
N ARG A 118 13.63 1.42 -16.77
CA ARG A 118 14.77 1.48 -17.73
C ARG A 118 16.11 1.07 -17.10
N PRO A 119 16.25 -0.15 -16.58
CA PRO A 119 17.48 -0.58 -15.92
C PRO A 119 18.67 -0.48 -16.90
N GLY A 120 19.79 0.05 -16.42
CA GLY A 120 21.00 0.24 -17.22
C GLY A 120 21.08 1.57 -17.99
N THR A 121 20.13 2.47 -17.82
CA THR A 121 20.20 3.85 -18.34
C THR A 121 20.49 4.86 -17.22
N GLU A 122 20.80 6.12 -17.59
CA GLU A 122 20.99 7.21 -16.61
C GLU A 122 19.72 7.52 -15.80
N ALA A 123 18.55 7.13 -16.30
CA ALA A 123 17.28 7.26 -15.57
C ALA A 123 17.16 6.29 -14.38
N PHE A 124 17.98 5.22 -14.35
CA PHE A 124 17.99 4.26 -13.25
C PHE A 124 18.87 4.74 -12.11
N THR A 125 18.24 5.03 -10.98
CA THR A 125 18.91 5.37 -9.72
C THR A 125 18.65 4.30 -8.67
N LEU A 126 19.45 4.26 -7.60
CA LEU A 126 19.19 3.34 -6.48
C LEU A 126 17.82 3.61 -5.84
N THR A 127 17.32 4.83 -5.91
CA THR A 127 16.01 5.23 -5.38
C THR A 127 14.87 4.53 -6.14
N THR A 128 15.05 4.19 -7.44
CA THR A 128 14.03 3.46 -8.22
C THR A 128 13.79 2.02 -7.74
N ILE A 129 14.71 1.46 -6.94
CA ILE A 129 14.53 0.14 -6.31
C ILE A 129 13.54 0.21 -5.13
N LEU A 130 13.44 1.35 -4.44
CA LEU A 130 12.61 1.48 -3.25
C LEU A 130 11.13 1.17 -3.48
N PRO A 131 10.46 1.66 -4.55
CA PRO A 131 9.08 1.30 -4.82
C PRO A 131 8.88 -0.20 -5.11
N ALA A 132 9.88 -0.87 -5.70
CA ALA A 132 9.81 -2.31 -5.93
C ALA A 132 9.93 -3.11 -4.61
N LEU A 133 10.80 -2.68 -3.69
CA LEU A 133 10.87 -3.23 -2.33
C LEU A 133 9.59 -2.96 -1.54
N ALA A 134 9.02 -1.76 -1.69
CA ALA A 134 7.72 -1.44 -1.11
C ALA A 134 6.63 -2.39 -1.60
N ALA A 135 6.59 -2.65 -2.91
CA ALA A 135 5.64 -3.58 -3.53
C ALA A 135 5.79 -5.02 -3.00
N LEU A 136 7.02 -5.48 -2.81
CA LEU A 136 7.31 -6.81 -2.24
C LEU A 136 6.76 -6.93 -0.80
N CYS A 137 7.07 -5.96 0.05
CA CYS A 137 6.57 -5.91 1.43
C CYS A 137 5.03 -5.80 1.47
N TYR A 138 4.45 -4.99 0.59
CA TYR A 138 3.01 -4.82 0.47
C TYR A 138 2.31 -6.12 0.04
N ALA A 139 2.88 -6.85 -0.91
CA ALA A 139 2.38 -8.16 -1.31
C ALA A 139 2.39 -9.16 -0.14
N ALA A 140 3.48 -9.22 0.61
CA ALA A 140 3.58 -10.07 1.80
C ALA A 140 2.52 -9.70 2.86
N PHE A 141 2.28 -8.40 3.09
CA PHE A 141 1.23 -7.89 3.97
C PHE A 141 -0.15 -8.41 3.56
N HIS A 142 -0.52 -8.33 2.27
CA HIS A 142 -1.84 -8.77 1.80
C HIS A 142 -2.03 -10.27 1.84
N ILE A 143 -0.99 -11.04 1.53
CA ILE A 143 -1.04 -12.51 1.65
C ILE A 143 -1.23 -12.94 3.11
N LEU A 144 -0.53 -12.31 4.06
CA LEU A 144 -0.75 -12.56 5.48
C LEU A 144 -2.16 -12.12 5.91
N THR A 145 -2.66 -10.98 5.42
CA THR A 145 -4.03 -10.53 5.67
C THR A 145 -5.05 -11.57 5.20
N ARG A 146 -4.88 -12.10 4.00
CA ARG A 146 -5.73 -13.17 3.45
C ARG A 146 -5.66 -14.45 4.30
N LYS A 147 -4.46 -14.85 4.70
CA LYS A 147 -4.21 -16.06 5.48
C LYS A 147 -4.88 -16.01 6.85
N ILE A 148 -4.70 -14.93 7.60
CA ILE A 148 -5.26 -14.80 8.96
C ILE A 148 -6.70 -14.27 8.96
N GLY A 149 -7.12 -13.58 7.91
CA GLY A 149 -8.45 -12.98 7.80
C GLY A 149 -9.61 -13.98 7.82
N LYS A 150 -9.34 -15.27 7.59
CA LYS A 150 -10.32 -16.34 7.74
C LYS A 150 -10.75 -16.58 9.20
N THR A 151 -9.91 -16.21 10.16
CA THR A 151 -10.12 -16.46 11.60
C THR A 151 -10.18 -15.20 12.44
N GLU A 152 -9.67 -14.08 11.92
CA GLU A 152 -9.58 -12.81 12.61
C GLU A 152 -10.74 -11.88 12.22
N THR A 153 -11.11 -10.97 13.13
CA THR A 153 -12.13 -9.95 12.85
C THR A 153 -11.57 -8.85 11.96
N LEU A 154 -12.43 -8.13 11.23
CA LEU A 154 -11.99 -6.95 10.48
C LEU A 154 -11.41 -5.89 11.42
N ILE A 155 -11.97 -5.76 12.62
CA ILE A 155 -11.54 -4.77 13.62
C ILE A 155 -10.10 -5.07 14.06
N SER A 156 -9.78 -6.35 14.42
CA SER A 156 -8.41 -6.72 14.78
C SER A 156 -7.44 -6.52 13.61
N LEU A 157 -7.84 -6.89 12.39
CA LEU A 157 -7.03 -6.67 11.18
C LEU A 157 -6.73 -5.20 10.94
N THR A 158 -7.68 -4.31 11.19
CA THR A 158 -7.51 -2.87 10.96
C THR A 158 -6.75 -2.20 12.09
N PHE A 159 -6.96 -2.61 13.34
CA PHE A 159 -6.41 -1.96 14.54
C PHE A 159 -4.91 -2.15 14.71
N TYR A 160 -4.39 -3.37 14.53
CA TYR A 160 -2.97 -3.66 14.80
C TYR A 160 -2.02 -2.96 13.82
N VAL A 161 -2.48 -2.58 12.64
CA VAL A 161 -1.64 -1.86 11.66
C VAL A 161 -1.27 -0.46 12.15
N PRO A 162 -2.22 0.46 12.41
CA PRO A 162 -1.86 1.80 12.90
C PRO A 162 -1.19 1.75 14.29
N LEU A 163 -1.48 0.75 15.11
CA LEU A 163 -0.82 0.58 16.40
C LEU A 163 0.70 0.30 16.24
N VAL A 164 1.08 -0.58 15.31
CA VAL A 164 2.50 -0.86 15.03
C VAL A 164 3.17 0.32 14.34
N PHE A 165 2.49 1.01 13.42
CA PHE A 165 3.00 2.26 12.87
C PHE A 165 3.28 3.29 13.97
N LEU A 166 2.34 3.47 14.90
CA LEU A 166 2.49 4.39 16.03
C LEU A 166 3.70 4.01 16.88
N ALA A 167 3.86 2.74 17.23
CA ALA A 167 4.98 2.25 18.02
C ALA A 167 6.33 2.48 17.30
N VAL A 168 6.43 2.08 16.02
CA VAL A 168 7.66 2.23 15.23
C VAL A 168 8.02 3.71 15.05
N THR A 169 7.05 4.55 14.70
CA THR A 169 7.32 6.00 14.49
C THR A 169 7.60 6.73 15.79
N THR A 170 7.06 6.27 16.92
CA THR A 170 7.45 6.77 18.25
C THR A 170 8.92 6.47 18.54
N VAL A 171 9.35 5.23 18.32
CA VAL A 171 10.76 4.85 18.52
C VAL A 171 11.68 5.66 17.60
N ILE A 172 11.35 5.76 16.31
CA ILE A 172 12.12 6.56 15.35
C ILE A 172 12.14 8.03 15.77
N GLY A 173 10.99 8.59 16.17
CA GLY A 173 10.89 9.98 16.60
C GLY A 173 11.73 10.29 17.85
N LEU A 174 11.75 9.39 18.84
CA LEU A 174 12.55 9.55 20.05
C LEU A 174 14.05 9.39 19.79
N THR A 175 14.46 8.58 18.83
CA THR A 175 15.87 8.31 18.53
C THR A 175 16.45 9.26 17.47
N LEU A 176 15.69 9.59 16.44
CA LEU A 176 16.14 10.38 15.28
C LEU A 176 15.45 11.75 15.15
N GLY A 177 14.36 11.98 15.88
CA GLY A 177 13.54 13.19 15.74
C GLY A 177 14.19 14.51 16.19
N GLN A 178 15.40 14.46 16.76
CA GLN A 178 16.16 15.64 17.12
C GLN A 178 16.98 16.23 15.96
N GLY A 179 16.99 15.57 14.78
CA GLY A 179 17.69 16.04 13.59
C GLY A 179 19.21 15.91 13.62
N GLY A 180 19.79 15.22 14.61
CA GLY A 180 21.24 15.05 14.73
C GLY A 180 21.90 14.26 13.57
N PHE A 181 21.10 13.59 12.78
CA PHE A 181 21.52 12.83 11.59
C PHE A 181 21.02 13.46 10.27
N ALA A 182 20.38 14.63 10.32
CA ALA A 182 19.97 15.39 9.15
C ALA A 182 21.19 16.03 8.47
N GLY A 183 21.14 16.19 7.13
CA GLY A 183 22.23 16.84 6.38
C GLY A 183 23.01 15.89 5.47
N GLY A 184 22.52 14.67 5.22
CA GLY A 184 23.15 13.68 4.34
C GLY A 184 23.06 13.97 2.82
N GLY A 185 22.49 15.12 2.40
CA GLY A 185 22.44 15.56 1.01
C GLY A 185 21.49 14.82 0.08
N HIS A 186 20.93 13.67 0.48
CA HIS A 186 19.97 12.92 -0.35
C HIS A 186 18.53 13.16 0.13
N PRO A 187 17.59 13.60 -0.74
CA PRO A 187 16.22 13.98 -0.34
C PRO A 187 15.48 12.92 0.49
N SER A 188 15.58 11.66 0.09
CA SER A 188 14.94 10.53 0.79
C SER A 188 15.46 10.34 2.22
N VAL A 189 16.78 10.52 2.42
CA VAL A 189 17.42 10.39 3.73
C VAL A 189 17.08 11.59 4.60
N GLU A 190 17.10 12.77 4.03
CA GLU A 190 16.72 14.00 4.72
C GLU A 190 15.26 13.97 5.17
N PHE A 191 14.35 13.51 4.32
CA PHE A 191 12.93 13.33 4.68
C PHE A 191 12.75 12.36 5.85
N LEU A 192 13.56 11.31 5.93
CA LEU A 192 13.51 10.34 7.03
C LEU A 192 14.10 10.92 8.33
N LEU A 193 15.23 11.64 8.25
CA LEU A 193 16.06 12.02 9.41
C LEU A 193 15.85 13.46 9.90
N ARG A 194 14.97 14.24 9.24
CA ARG A 194 14.63 15.61 9.62
C ARG A 194 14.10 15.68 11.05
N ALA A 195 14.40 16.78 11.75
CA ALA A 195 13.86 17.04 13.08
C ALA A 195 12.34 17.22 13.07
N TRP A 196 11.69 16.85 14.16
CA TRP A 196 10.28 17.18 14.39
C TRP A 196 10.09 18.68 14.53
N GLN A 197 8.99 19.16 13.92
CA GLN A 197 8.59 20.57 14.01
C GLN A 197 7.11 20.63 14.41
N TRP A 198 6.72 21.70 15.13
CA TRP A 198 5.31 21.93 15.42
C TRP A 198 4.57 22.25 14.13
N PRO A 199 3.56 21.43 13.73
CA PRO A 199 2.83 21.68 12.51
C PRO A 199 1.93 22.92 12.64
N SER A 200 1.73 23.61 11.53
CA SER A 200 0.67 24.61 11.43
C SER A 200 -0.69 23.94 11.60
N TRP A 201 -1.72 24.70 12.00
CA TRP A 201 -3.09 24.15 12.11
C TRP A 201 -3.60 23.59 10.78
N ALA A 202 -3.23 24.20 9.66
CA ALA A 202 -3.56 23.72 8.33
C ALA A 202 -2.91 22.37 8.04
N ASP A 203 -1.60 22.24 8.27
CA ASP A 203 -0.87 20.99 8.02
C ASP A 203 -1.29 19.87 8.98
N LEU A 204 -1.57 20.23 10.25
CA LEU A 204 -2.11 19.26 11.20
C LEU A 204 -3.47 18.72 10.72
N SER A 205 -4.34 19.59 10.20
CA SER A 205 -5.63 19.16 9.64
C SER A 205 -5.47 18.22 8.44
N ILE A 206 -4.48 18.46 7.58
CA ILE A 206 -4.12 17.57 6.46
C ILE A 206 -3.61 16.22 7.00
N MET A 207 -2.73 16.21 8.00
CA MET A 207 -2.22 14.97 8.61
C MET A 207 -3.35 14.14 9.25
N VAL A 208 -4.29 14.79 9.94
CA VAL A 208 -5.48 14.15 10.52
C VAL A 208 -6.37 13.59 9.42
N PHE A 209 -6.63 14.35 8.36
CA PHE A 209 -7.41 13.89 7.20
C PHE A 209 -6.78 12.67 6.53
N ILE A 210 -5.46 12.66 6.37
CA ILE A 210 -4.72 11.48 5.89
C ILE A 210 -4.96 10.29 6.84
N GLY A 211 -4.91 10.51 8.16
CA GLY A 211 -5.12 9.47 9.17
C GLY A 211 -6.50 8.82 9.06
N VAL A 212 -7.54 9.62 8.93
CA VAL A 212 -8.93 9.13 8.72
C VAL A 212 -9.01 8.34 7.41
N GLY A 213 -8.53 8.93 6.30
CA GLY A 213 -8.58 8.32 4.98
C GLY A 213 -7.84 6.99 4.90
N VAL A 214 -6.63 6.91 5.47
CA VAL A 214 -5.83 5.67 5.52
C VAL A 214 -6.50 4.61 6.39
N THR A 215 -7.13 5.00 7.50
CA THR A 215 -7.81 4.04 8.39
C THR A 215 -9.04 3.45 7.72
N VAL A 216 -9.89 4.27 7.13
CA VAL A 216 -11.11 3.83 6.42
C VAL A 216 -10.74 3.04 5.16
N GLY A 217 -9.85 3.56 4.33
CA GLY A 217 -9.38 2.89 3.12
C GLY A 217 -8.66 1.57 3.43
N GLY A 218 -7.80 1.55 4.45
CA GLY A 218 -7.12 0.35 4.91
C GLY A 218 -8.08 -0.72 5.45
N ALA A 219 -9.15 -0.32 6.14
CA ALA A 219 -10.23 -1.22 6.56
C ALA A 219 -10.95 -1.83 5.34
N ALA A 220 -11.29 -1.01 4.35
CA ALA A 220 -11.96 -1.47 3.12
C ALA A 220 -11.09 -2.45 2.33
N ILE A 221 -9.81 -2.14 2.13
CA ILE A 221 -8.86 -3.03 1.46
C ILE A 221 -8.65 -4.32 2.26
N SER A 222 -8.47 -4.23 3.59
CA SER A 222 -8.33 -5.40 4.46
C SER A 222 -9.56 -6.31 4.39
N GLN A 223 -10.76 -5.72 4.32
CA GLN A 223 -12.00 -6.47 4.15
C GLN A 223 -12.05 -7.16 2.78
N ALA A 224 -11.64 -6.48 1.70
CA ALA A 224 -11.60 -7.07 0.37
C ALA A 224 -10.69 -8.32 0.35
N TYR A 225 -9.45 -8.20 0.85
CA TYR A 225 -8.51 -9.33 0.95
C TYR A 225 -8.92 -10.40 1.97
N ARG A 226 -9.78 -10.07 2.93
CA ARG A 226 -10.34 -11.03 3.87
C ARG A 226 -11.39 -11.93 3.23
N VAL A 227 -12.29 -11.37 2.43
CA VAL A 227 -13.46 -12.09 1.89
C VAL A 227 -13.24 -12.69 0.51
N ALA A 228 -12.32 -12.16 -0.28
CA ALA A 228 -12.07 -12.60 -1.66
C ALA A 228 -10.65 -13.17 -1.84
N GLU A 229 -10.44 -13.91 -2.94
CA GLU A 229 -9.11 -14.38 -3.33
C GLU A 229 -8.17 -13.19 -3.58
N ALA A 230 -6.93 -13.29 -3.10
CA ALA A 230 -5.97 -12.20 -3.21
C ALA A 230 -5.68 -11.83 -4.67
N ALA A 231 -5.55 -12.84 -5.54
CA ALA A 231 -5.33 -12.64 -6.96
C ALA A 231 -6.53 -12.01 -7.71
N LEU A 232 -7.75 -12.07 -7.12
CA LEU A 232 -8.93 -11.40 -7.68
C LEU A 232 -8.98 -9.91 -7.26
N VAL A 233 -8.57 -9.59 -6.03
CA VAL A 233 -8.61 -8.23 -5.48
C VAL A 233 -7.50 -7.36 -6.06
N ALA A 234 -6.29 -7.90 -6.17
CA ALA A 234 -5.09 -7.16 -6.56
C ALA A 234 -5.23 -6.29 -7.83
N PRO A 235 -5.87 -6.75 -8.93
CA PRO A 235 -6.01 -5.91 -10.14
C PRO A 235 -6.82 -4.63 -9.95
N PHE A 236 -7.70 -4.55 -8.94
CA PHE A 236 -8.48 -3.34 -8.68
C PHE A 236 -7.60 -2.20 -8.15
N GLU A 237 -6.43 -2.50 -7.62
CA GLU A 237 -5.49 -1.49 -7.14
C GLU A 237 -4.91 -0.63 -8.29
N TYR A 238 -4.91 -1.11 -9.54
CA TYR A 238 -4.45 -0.34 -10.70
C TYR A 238 -5.22 0.96 -10.93
N THR A 239 -6.43 1.11 -10.39
CA THR A 239 -7.15 2.38 -10.41
C THR A 239 -6.35 3.51 -9.76
N GLY A 240 -5.49 3.18 -8.80
CA GLY A 240 -4.58 4.13 -8.15
C GLY A 240 -3.60 4.82 -9.10
N LEU A 241 -3.21 4.15 -10.21
CA LEU A 241 -2.31 4.74 -11.21
C LEU A 241 -2.96 5.92 -11.94
N ILE A 242 -4.25 5.79 -12.27
CA ILE A 242 -5.00 6.87 -12.93
C ILE A 242 -5.01 8.11 -12.02
N TYR A 243 -5.31 7.92 -10.73
CA TYR A 243 -5.29 9.02 -9.77
C TYR A 243 -3.89 9.57 -9.54
N ALA A 244 -2.86 8.71 -9.48
CA ALA A 244 -1.48 9.15 -9.28
C ALA A 244 -1.00 10.03 -10.43
N THR A 245 -1.27 9.63 -11.68
CA THR A 245 -0.91 10.40 -12.88
C THR A 245 -1.67 11.72 -12.92
N ALA A 246 -2.99 11.70 -12.69
CA ALA A 246 -3.80 12.91 -12.69
C ALA A 246 -3.34 13.92 -11.63
N PHE A 247 -3.11 13.47 -10.41
CA PHE A 247 -2.65 14.33 -9.32
C PHE A 247 -1.17 14.73 -9.45
N GLY A 248 -0.31 13.88 -10.03
CA GLY A 248 1.06 14.22 -10.36
C GLY A 248 1.11 15.44 -11.30
N TYR A 249 0.28 15.42 -12.34
CA TYR A 249 0.17 16.54 -13.26
C TYR A 249 -0.46 17.78 -12.61
N LEU A 250 -1.62 17.63 -11.96
CA LEU A 250 -2.41 18.77 -11.45
C LEU A 250 -1.72 19.52 -10.30
N LEU A 251 -0.97 18.80 -9.43
CA LEU A 251 -0.43 19.38 -8.20
C LEU A 251 1.07 19.61 -8.24
N PHE A 252 1.80 18.84 -9.04
CA PHE A 252 3.26 18.88 -9.08
C PHE A 252 3.79 19.23 -10.47
N ALA A 253 2.90 19.45 -11.48
CA ALA A 253 3.26 19.68 -12.88
C ALA A 253 4.18 18.56 -13.46
N GLU A 254 4.10 17.35 -12.90
CA GLU A 254 4.86 16.18 -13.34
C GLU A 254 4.15 15.51 -14.50
N TRP A 255 4.75 15.54 -15.71
CA TRP A 255 4.18 14.91 -16.90
C TRP A 255 5.06 13.73 -17.30
N PRO A 256 4.49 12.50 -17.36
CA PRO A 256 5.24 11.31 -17.75
C PRO A 256 5.78 11.40 -19.18
N ASP A 257 6.95 10.86 -19.43
CA ASP A 257 7.51 10.75 -20.78
C ASP A 257 6.87 9.62 -21.61
N SER A 258 7.29 9.47 -22.87
CA SER A 258 6.70 8.50 -23.80
C SER A 258 6.86 7.06 -23.35
N TYR A 259 8.00 6.71 -22.73
CA TYR A 259 8.26 5.35 -22.22
C TYR A 259 7.45 5.07 -20.95
N GLU A 260 7.31 6.07 -20.09
CA GLU A 260 6.50 5.98 -18.87
C GLU A 260 5.02 5.79 -19.26
N TRP A 261 4.51 6.55 -20.23
CA TRP A 261 3.16 6.38 -20.77
C TRP A 261 2.95 4.99 -21.37
N ALA A 262 3.91 4.48 -22.14
CA ALA A 262 3.83 3.13 -22.71
C ALA A 262 3.82 2.06 -21.60
N GLY A 263 4.70 2.18 -20.61
CA GLY A 263 4.76 1.26 -19.49
C GLY A 263 3.51 1.28 -18.62
N MET A 264 3.01 2.47 -18.25
CA MET A 264 1.75 2.63 -17.50
C MET A 264 0.55 2.05 -18.25
N SER A 265 0.50 2.25 -19.58
CA SER A 265 -0.56 1.68 -20.42
C SER A 265 -0.54 0.15 -20.41
N LEU A 266 0.64 -0.48 -20.50
CA LEU A 266 0.78 -1.93 -20.39
C LEU A 266 0.33 -2.46 -19.03
N VAL A 267 0.69 -1.79 -17.93
CA VAL A 267 0.27 -2.15 -16.57
C VAL A 267 -1.26 -2.06 -16.45
N LEU A 268 -1.87 -0.97 -16.88
CA LEU A 268 -3.33 -0.79 -16.82
C LEU A 268 -4.08 -1.82 -17.70
N ILE A 269 -3.64 -2.02 -18.95
CA ILE A 269 -4.26 -2.98 -19.88
C ILE A 269 -4.17 -4.39 -19.30
N SER A 270 -3.01 -4.79 -18.76
CA SER A 270 -2.83 -6.12 -18.18
C SER A 270 -3.78 -6.37 -17.01
N GLY A 271 -3.97 -5.36 -16.14
CA GLY A 271 -4.92 -5.42 -15.02
C GLY A 271 -6.37 -5.51 -15.49
N LEU A 272 -6.77 -4.66 -16.43
CA LEU A 272 -8.13 -4.65 -16.99
C LEU A 272 -8.48 -5.96 -17.70
N VAL A 273 -7.55 -6.52 -18.48
CA VAL A 273 -7.73 -7.83 -19.14
C VAL A 273 -7.94 -8.92 -18.11
N THR A 274 -7.22 -8.90 -17.00
CA THR A 274 -7.40 -9.87 -15.91
C THR A 274 -8.82 -9.80 -15.36
N VAL A 275 -9.29 -8.61 -14.96
CA VAL A 275 -10.63 -8.40 -14.40
C VAL A 275 -11.73 -8.81 -15.41
N TRP A 276 -11.58 -8.41 -16.67
CA TRP A 276 -12.55 -8.75 -17.71
C TRP A 276 -12.65 -10.25 -17.94
N ARG A 277 -11.52 -10.94 -18.07
CA ARG A 277 -11.50 -12.40 -18.28
C ARG A 277 -12.08 -13.18 -17.11
N GLU A 278 -11.91 -12.72 -15.90
CA GLU A 278 -12.51 -13.35 -14.73
C GLU A 278 -14.02 -13.23 -14.71
N ARG A 279 -14.55 -12.06 -15.09
CA ARG A 279 -16.00 -11.88 -15.24
C ARG A 279 -16.58 -12.81 -16.30
N VAL A 280 -15.90 -12.97 -17.44
CA VAL A 280 -16.34 -13.86 -18.52
C VAL A 280 -16.26 -15.34 -18.10
N ASN A 281 -15.26 -15.73 -17.33
CA ASN A 281 -15.05 -17.11 -16.90
C ASN A 281 -15.76 -17.48 -15.59
N ALA A 282 -16.33 -16.50 -14.87
CA ALA A 282 -17.21 -16.74 -13.73
C ALA A 282 -18.50 -17.41 -14.22
N ARG A 283 -18.45 -18.74 -14.49
CA ARG A 283 -19.64 -19.54 -14.72
C ARG A 283 -20.56 -19.42 -13.50
N PRO A 284 -21.88 -19.23 -13.68
CA PRO A 284 -22.80 -19.36 -12.56
C PRO A 284 -22.55 -20.72 -11.90
N ARG A 285 -22.26 -20.72 -10.60
CA ARG A 285 -22.27 -21.97 -9.83
C ARG A 285 -23.69 -22.47 -9.91
N VAL A 286 -23.94 -23.48 -10.79
CA VAL A 286 -25.17 -24.22 -10.80
C VAL A 286 -25.29 -24.81 -9.39
N ALA A 287 -26.32 -24.40 -8.65
CA ALA A 287 -26.65 -25.06 -7.39
C ALA A 287 -26.75 -26.57 -7.64
N PRO A 288 -26.18 -27.42 -6.77
CA PRO A 288 -26.34 -28.86 -6.94
C PRO A 288 -27.85 -29.17 -6.98
N PRO A 289 -28.31 -30.07 -7.88
CA PRO A 289 -29.71 -30.45 -7.94
C PRO A 289 -30.11 -31.00 -6.56
N ASN A 290 -31.25 -30.51 -6.04
CA ASN A 290 -31.82 -30.91 -4.76
C ASN A 290 -31.71 -32.41 -4.60
N SER A 291 -31.05 -32.89 -3.56
CA SER A 291 -31.17 -34.28 -3.13
C SER A 291 -32.65 -34.54 -2.80
N PRO A 292 -33.26 -35.64 -3.29
CA PRO A 292 -34.64 -35.95 -2.96
C PRO A 292 -34.79 -36.19 -1.47
N ARG A 293 -35.96 -35.78 -0.96
CA ARG A 293 -36.41 -35.91 0.42
C ARG A 293 -36.45 -37.36 0.89
#